data_d288c5909998dac0d95552ee202a16d5
#
_entry.id   d288c5909998dac0d95552ee202a16d5
#
_cell.length_a   1.000
_cell.length_b   1.000
_cell.length_c   1.000
_cell.angle_alpha   90.00
_cell.angle_beta   90.00
_cell.angle_gamma   90.00
#
_symmetry.space_group_name_H-M   'P 1'
#
loop_
_entity.id
_entity.type
_entity.pdbx_description
1 polymer ?
#
loop_
_entity_poly.entity_id
_entity_poly.type
_entity_poly.pdbx_seq_one_letter_code
_entity_poly.pdbx_strand_id
1 'polypeptide(L)'
;LRQIGKTAYILENPEITKRYAPLIVPCYPPEGFVPGYIVSTDIAEEKLFPDTAEGYKGRVDLVIDHHRSNIGFGQKNLVRPDAGGCAEVLYDVIDALGAKFTADIAECIYIGVSTDTGCFKYSNTTAHSHAVAAACLTAGIDGGEINRALFETKTMPRFQMERIVFDTMEF
;
A
#
# COMPACT_ATOMS: atom_id res chain seq x y z
N LEU A 1 6.87 -13.02 0.50
CA LEU A 1 6.50 -14.32 -0.10
C LEU A 1 7.69 -14.97 -0.81
N ARG A 2 8.42 -14.26 -1.69
CA ARG A 2 9.58 -14.84 -2.41
C ARG A 2 10.66 -15.37 -1.46
N GLN A 3 10.93 -14.71 -0.33
CA GLN A 3 11.90 -15.16 0.67
C GLN A 3 11.54 -16.51 1.31
N ILE A 4 10.27 -16.84 1.37
CA ILE A 4 9.76 -18.14 1.89
C ILE A 4 9.48 -19.15 0.77
N GLY A 5 10.11 -18.96 -0.40
CA GLY A 5 10.06 -19.90 -1.52
C GLY A 5 8.75 -19.89 -2.34
N LYS A 6 7.94 -18.84 -2.23
CA LYS A 6 6.71 -18.70 -3.02
C LYS A 6 6.94 -17.85 -4.25
N THR A 7 6.41 -18.26 -5.40
CA THR A 7 6.34 -17.41 -6.60
C THR A 7 5.22 -16.41 -6.39
N ALA A 8 5.56 -15.11 -6.38
CA ALA A 8 4.61 -14.04 -6.15
C ALA A 8 4.91 -12.83 -7.03
N TYR A 9 3.86 -12.25 -7.57
CA TYR A 9 3.90 -11.07 -8.43
C TYR A 9 2.80 -10.09 -8.04
N ILE A 10 2.97 -8.84 -8.46
CA ILE A 10 1.96 -7.78 -8.34
C ILE A 10 1.27 -7.66 -9.69
N LEU A 11 -0.05 -7.60 -9.70
CA LEU A 11 -0.82 -7.32 -10.91
C LEU A 11 -0.51 -5.90 -11.39
N GLU A 12 -0.27 -5.75 -12.68
CA GLU A 12 -0.06 -4.42 -13.26
C GLU A 12 -1.31 -3.55 -13.09
N ASN A 13 -1.11 -2.36 -12.55
CA ASN A 13 -2.15 -1.36 -12.42
C ASN A 13 -1.67 -0.04 -13.04
N PRO A 14 -2.19 0.35 -14.23
CA PRO A 14 -1.77 1.56 -14.93
C PRO A 14 -2.18 2.86 -14.20
N GLU A 15 -3.10 2.79 -13.25
CA GLU A 15 -3.54 3.93 -12.45
C GLU A 15 -2.57 4.31 -11.34
N ILE A 16 -1.62 3.42 -11.00
CA ILE A 16 -0.60 3.71 -9.99
C ILE A 16 0.31 4.84 -10.48
N THR A 17 0.52 5.81 -9.62
CA THR A 17 1.38 6.95 -9.95
C THR A 17 2.80 6.51 -10.27
N LYS A 18 3.41 7.13 -11.30
CA LYS A 18 4.78 6.83 -11.76
C LYS A 18 5.84 6.90 -10.66
N ARG A 19 5.56 7.60 -9.57
CA ARG A 19 6.40 7.69 -8.38
C ARG A 19 6.76 6.31 -7.81
N TYR A 20 5.82 5.37 -7.82
CA TYR A 20 6.00 4.03 -7.27
C TYR A 20 6.54 3.01 -8.27
N ALA A 21 6.70 3.39 -9.53
CA ALA A 21 7.18 2.46 -10.57
C ALA A 21 8.49 1.73 -10.20
N PRO A 22 9.51 2.38 -9.61
CA PRO A 22 10.74 1.68 -9.22
C PRO A 22 10.51 0.53 -8.22
N LEU A 23 9.49 0.64 -7.36
CA LEU A 23 9.18 -0.37 -6.34
C LEU A 23 8.34 -1.53 -6.91
N ILE A 24 7.45 -1.25 -7.87
CA ILE A 24 6.44 -2.22 -8.32
C ILE A 24 6.80 -2.92 -9.63
N VAL A 25 7.39 -2.22 -10.61
CA VAL A 25 7.72 -2.80 -11.93
C VAL A 25 8.58 -4.07 -11.83
N PRO A 26 9.59 -4.17 -10.96
CA PRO A 26 10.37 -5.40 -10.79
C PRO A 26 9.55 -6.57 -10.23
N CYS A 27 8.34 -6.31 -9.75
CA CYS A 27 7.44 -7.29 -9.17
C CYS A 27 6.31 -7.72 -10.10
N TYR A 28 6.24 -7.21 -11.33
CA TYR A 28 5.26 -7.62 -12.31
C TYR A 28 5.48 -9.06 -12.79
N PRO A 29 4.42 -9.78 -13.19
CA PRO A 29 4.53 -11.13 -13.70
C PRO A 29 5.19 -11.16 -15.07
N PRO A 30 5.86 -12.27 -15.42
CA PRO A 30 6.25 -12.51 -16.80
C PRO A 30 5.01 -12.76 -17.66
N GLU A 31 5.16 -12.59 -18.99
CA GLU A 31 4.10 -12.88 -19.95
C GLU A 31 3.58 -14.31 -19.80
N GLY A 32 2.26 -14.47 -19.86
CA GLY A 32 1.60 -15.78 -19.73
C GLY A 32 1.51 -16.34 -18.29
N PHE A 33 1.91 -15.58 -17.28
CA PHE A 33 1.76 -16.04 -15.89
C PHE A 33 0.29 -16.16 -15.50
N VAL A 34 -0.10 -17.34 -14.99
CA VAL A 34 -1.45 -17.58 -14.47
C VAL A 34 -1.37 -17.78 -12.96
N PRO A 35 -2.02 -16.93 -12.14
CA PRO A 35 -1.99 -17.09 -10.69
C PRO A 35 -2.85 -18.27 -10.24
N GLY A 36 -2.31 -19.11 -9.35
CA GLY A 36 -3.06 -20.17 -8.67
C GLY A 36 -3.66 -19.71 -7.34
N TYR A 37 -3.28 -18.51 -6.85
CA TYR A 37 -3.76 -17.93 -5.60
C TYR A 37 -3.75 -16.40 -5.73
N ILE A 38 -4.85 -15.76 -5.36
CA ILE A 38 -5.07 -14.33 -5.53
C ILE A 38 -5.24 -13.68 -4.16
N VAL A 39 -4.39 -12.68 -3.91
CA VAL A 39 -4.44 -11.87 -2.69
C VAL A 39 -4.80 -10.44 -3.07
N SER A 40 -5.85 -9.90 -2.47
CA SER A 40 -6.20 -8.48 -2.54
C SER A 40 -5.70 -7.78 -1.27
N THR A 41 -5.07 -6.62 -1.42
CA THR A 41 -4.60 -5.82 -0.30
C THR A 41 -5.11 -4.40 -0.42
N ASP A 42 -5.62 -3.84 0.68
CA ASP A 42 -6.03 -2.42 0.78
C ASP A 42 -7.17 -2.05 -0.18
N ILE A 43 -8.07 -2.98 -0.44
CA ILE A 43 -9.25 -2.78 -1.29
C ILE A 43 -10.49 -3.24 -0.52
N ALA A 44 -11.44 -2.33 -0.30
CA ALA A 44 -12.63 -2.61 0.51
C ALA A 44 -13.67 -3.47 -0.21
N GLU A 45 -13.72 -3.44 -1.54
CA GLU A 45 -14.71 -4.17 -2.35
C GLU A 45 -14.25 -4.31 -3.80
N GLU A 46 -14.69 -5.37 -4.48
CA GLU A 46 -14.25 -5.70 -5.85
C GLU A 46 -14.61 -4.64 -6.91
N LYS A 47 -15.60 -3.78 -6.65
CA LYS A 47 -15.93 -2.69 -7.58
C LYS A 47 -14.81 -1.64 -7.71
N LEU A 48 -13.87 -1.62 -6.74
CA LEU A 48 -12.70 -0.74 -6.74
C LEU A 48 -11.49 -1.37 -7.46
N PHE A 49 -11.64 -2.54 -8.04
CA PHE A 49 -10.58 -3.17 -8.81
C PHE A 49 -10.27 -2.35 -10.07
N PRO A 50 -8.99 -2.18 -10.42
CA PRO A 50 -8.62 -1.63 -11.71
C PRO A 50 -9.08 -2.55 -12.85
N ASP A 51 -9.21 -2.02 -14.06
CA ASP A 51 -9.66 -2.79 -15.23
C ASP A 51 -8.83 -4.06 -15.46
N THR A 52 -7.53 -4.01 -15.17
CA THR A 52 -6.63 -5.17 -15.26
C THR A 52 -6.98 -6.30 -14.29
N ALA A 53 -7.71 -6.02 -13.22
CA ALA A 53 -8.14 -6.98 -12.22
C ALA A 53 -9.59 -7.49 -12.44
N GLU A 54 -10.31 -7.01 -13.44
CA GLU A 54 -11.72 -7.35 -13.69
C GLU A 54 -11.94 -8.88 -13.78
N GLY A 55 -11.04 -9.60 -14.44
CA GLY A 55 -11.11 -11.05 -14.58
C GLY A 55 -10.89 -11.84 -13.27
N TYR A 56 -10.56 -11.17 -12.18
CA TYR A 56 -10.33 -11.79 -10.86
C TYR A 56 -11.48 -11.59 -9.88
N LYS A 57 -12.52 -10.83 -10.23
CA LYS A 57 -13.73 -10.68 -9.43
C LYS A 57 -14.37 -12.04 -9.14
N GLY A 58 -14.77 -12.24 -7.89
CA GLY A 58 -15.31 -13.52 -7.40
C GLY A 58 -14.27 -14.65 -7.26
N ARG A 59 -12.96 -14.36 -7.42
CA ARG A 59 -11.88 -15.36 -7.39
C ARG A 59 -10.79 -15.05 -6.37
N VAL A 60 -10.99 -14.06 -5.51
CA VAL A 60 -10.01 -13.65 -4.50
C VAL A 60 -9.97 -14.69 -3.38
N ASP A 61 -8.80 -15.28 -3.15
CA ASP A 61 -8.59 -16.27 -2.10
C ASP A 61 -8.39 -15.64 -0.72
N LEU A 62 -7.68 -14.50 -0.67
CA LEU A 62 -7.39 -13.80 0.58
C LEU A 62 -7.52 -12.28 0.38
N VAL A 63 -8.28 -11.65 1.27
CA VAL A 63 -8.28 -10.19 1.44
C VAL A 63 -7.50 -9.84 2.69
N ILE A 64 -6.58 -8.88 2.57
CA ILE A 64 -5.89 -8.23 3.71
C ILE A 64 -6.23 -6.74 3.63
N ASP A 65 -6.91 -6.21 4.64
CA ASP A 65 -7.42 -4.83 4.59
C ASP A 65 -7.58 -4.21 5.99
N HIS A 66 -7.78 -2.90 6.02
CA HIS A 66 -8.09 -2.15 7.23
C HIS A 66 -9.37 -1.32 7.12
N HIS A 67 -10.02 -1.26 5.97
CA HIS A 67 -11.22 -0.46 5.78
C HIS A 67 -12.42 -1.01 6.57
N ARG A 68 -13.08 -0.14 7.34
CA ARG A 68 -14.33 -0.48 8.07
C ARG A 68 -15.47 -0.88 7.14
N SER A 69 -15.44 -0.40 5.90
CA SER A 69 -16.43 -0.71 4.85
C SER A 69 -16.17 -2.01 4.12
N ASN A 70 -15.08 -2.74 4.44
CA ASN A 70 -14.79 -4.00 3.79
C ASN A 70 -15.88 -5.04 4.07
N ILE A 71 -16.44 -5.60 3.00
CA ILE A 71 -17.56 -6.56 3.06
C ILE A 71 -17.11 -8.02 3.13
N GLY A 72 -15.80 -8.29 3.12
CA GLY A 72 -15.26 -9.65 3.18
C GLY A 72 -15.48 -10.43 1.89
N PHE A 73 -15.08 -9.89 0.75
CA PHE A 73 -15.31 -10.48 -0.57
C PHE A 73 -14.37 -11.63 -0.95
N GLY A 74 -13.31 -11.91 -0.18
CA GLY A 74 -12.40 -13.03 -0.40
C GLY A 74 -12.89 -14.33 0.25
N GLN A 75 -12.35 -15.48 -0.17
CA GLN A 75 -12.60 -16.75 0.51
C GLN A 75 -12.13 -16.72 1.98
N LYS A 76 -11.02 -16.00 2.22
CA LYS A 76 -10.51 -15.67 3.56
C LYS A 76 -10.31 -14.17 3.66
N ASN A 77 -10.59 -13.61 4.83
CA ASN A 77 -10.53 -12.17 5.03
C ASN A 77 -9.80 -11.87 6.34
N LEU A 78 -8.70 -11.12 6.26
CA LEU A 78 -7.97 -10.54 7.37
C LEU A 78 -8.20 -9.03 7.33
N VAL A 79 -9.26 -8.57 8.00
CA VAL A 79 -9.63 -7.15 8.04
C VAL A 79 -9.42 -6.63 9.46
N ARG A 80 -8.65 -5.55 9.60
CA ARG A 80 -8.32 -4.91 10.88
C ARG A 80 -8.68 -3.43 10.88
N PRO A 81 -9.96 -3.09 11.16
CA PRO A 81 -10.47 -1.72 11.07
C PRO A 81 -9.89 -0.73 12.10
N ASP A 82 -9.14 -1.24 13.06
CA ASP A 82 -8.42 -0.48 14.08
C ASP A 82 -6.98 -0.15 13.71
N ALA A 83 -6.47 -0.73 12.61
CA ALA A 83 -5.14 -0.41 12.08
C ALA A 83 -5.14 0.96 11.40
N GLY A 84 -4.04 1.70 11.54
CA GLY A 84 -3.86 3.00 10.91
C GLY A 84 -3.73 2.93 9.38
N GLY A 85 -3.37 1.75 8.85
CA GLY A 85 -3.28 1.47 7.43
C GLY A 85 -3.13 -0.02 7.16
N CYS A 86 -3.43 -0.47 5.94
CA CYS A 86 -3.25 -1.87 5.55
C CYS A 86 -1.78 -2.32 5.66
N ALA A 87 -0.83 -1.40 5.50
CA ALA A 87 0.59 -1.67 5.64
C ALA A 87 0.98 -2.13 7.07
N GLU A 88 0.27 -1.70 8.12
CA GLU A 88 0.45 -2.24 9.49
C GLU A 88 0.05 -3.71 9.57
N VAL A 89 -1.07 -4.06 8.94
CA VAL A 89 -1.55 -5.45 8.90
C VAL A 89 -0.57 -6.32 8.13
N LEU A 90 -0.02 -5.81 7.02
CA LEU A 90 0.99 -6.50 6.23
C LEU A 90 2.31 -6.67 7.00
N TYR A 91 2.72 -5.70 7.82
CA TYR A 91 3.88 -5.83 8.70
C TYR A 91 3.72 -7.03 9.64
N ASP A 92 2.56 -7.12 10.33
CA ASP A 92 2.27 -8.24 11.23
C ASP A 92 2.23 -9.59 10.49
N VAL A 93 1.71 -9.62 9.27
CA VAL A 93 1.72 -10.82 8.43
C VAL A 93 3.14 -11.23 8.04
N ILE A 94 4.01 -10.28 7.69
CA ILE A 94 5.40 -10.54 7.35
C ILE A 94 6.16 -11.12 8.54
N ASP A 95 5.95 -10.57 9.74
CA ASP A 95 6.53 -11.05 10.98
C ASP A 95 6.04 -12.48 11.30
N ALA A 96 4.73 -12.72 11.25
CA ALA A 96 4.12 -14.04 11.48
C ALA A 96 4.60 -15.12 10.48
N LEU A 97 4.98 -14.72 9.26
CA LEU A 97 5.55 -15.62 8.26
C LEU A 97 7.04 -15.92 8.52
N GLY A 98 7.68 -15.26 9.49
CA GLY A 98 9.10 -15.37 9.77
C GLY A 98 9.99 -14.88 8.63
N ALA A 99 9.48 -14.02 7.76
CA ALA A 99 10.24 -13.43 6.67
C ALA A 99 11.21 -12.36 7.20
N LYS A 100 12.41 -12.27 6.61
CA LYS A 100 13.36 -11.24 6.99
C LYS A 100 12.84 -9.86 6.60
N PHE A 101 12.72 -8.94 7.54
CA PHE A 101 12.30 -7.57 7.30
C PHE A 101 13.50 -6.75 6.77
N THR A 102 13.61 -6.65 5.44
CA THR A 102 14.69 -5.95 4.72
C THR A 102 14.36 -4.48 4.51
N ALA A 103 15.38 -3.65 4.20
CA ALA A 103 15.17 -2.23 3.90
C ALA A 103 14.15 -2.01 2.76
N ASP A 104 14.18 -2.81 1.69
CA ASP A 104 13.21 -2.70 0.57
C ASP A 104 11.76 -2.97 1.03
N ILE A 105 11.56 -3.96 1.91
CA ILE A 105 10.25 -4.23 2.50
C ILE A 105 9.85 -3.10 3.44
N ALA A 106 10.79 -2.64 4.26
CA ALA A 106 10.57 -1.58 5.22
C ALA A 106 10.18 -0.25 4.53
N GLU A 107 10.80 0.06 3.39
CA GLU A 107 10.45 1.24 2.58
C GLU A 107 8.99 1.17 2.12
N CYS A 108 8.55 0.04 1.56
CA CYS A 108 7.17 -0.14 1.13
C CYS A 108 6.17 -0.03 2.30
N ILE A 109 6.47 -0.66 3.44
CA ILE A 109 5.63 -0.62 4.64
C ILE A 109 5.57 0.82 5.20
N TYR A 110 6.70 1.51 5.27
CA TYR A 110 6.75 2.89 5.76
C TYR A 110 5.95 3.84 4.86
N ILE A 111 6.07 3.70 3.54
CA ILE A 111 5.27 4.47 2.58
C ILE A 111 3.78 4.26 2.85
N GLY A 112 3.33 3.01 2.97
CA GLY A 112 1.91 2.71 3.23
C GLY A 112 1.42 3.29 4.55
N VAL A 113 2.12 3.05 5.67
CA VAL A 113 1.73 3.61 6.97
C VAL A 113 1.74 5.14 6.95
N SER A 114 2.76 5.75 6.36
CA SER A 114 2.90 7.21 6.30
C SER A 114 1.81 7.85 5.45
N THR A 115 1.43 7.25 4.32
CA THR A 115 0.36 7.79 3.46
C THR A 115 -1.00 7.68 4.10
N ASP A 116 -1.35 6.53 4.68
CA ASP A 116 -2.65 6.31 5.32
C ASP A 116 -2.86 7.15 6.56
N THR A 117 -1.80 7.42 7.31
CA THR A 117 -1.84 8.24 8.52
C THR A 117 -1.56 9.73 8.27
N GLY A 118 -1.42 10.15 7.00
CA GLY A 118 -1.09 11.52 6.64
C GLY A 118 0.20 12.01 7.29
N CYS A 119 1.25 11.23 7.22
CA CYS A 119 2.51 11.45 7.92
C CYS A 119 2.30 11.50 9.45
N PHE A 120 1.56 10.52 9.97
CA PHE A 120 1.25 10.35 11.40
C PHE A 120 0.46 11.49 12.04
N LYS A 121 -0.31 12.24 11.23
CA LYS A 121 -1.09 13.40 11.70
C LYS A 121 -2.58 13.11 11.85
N TYR A 122 -3.11 12.08 11.16
CA TYR A 122 -4.53 11.78 11.16
C TYR A 122 -4.94 11.01 12.42
N SER A 123 -6.22 11.05 12.74
CA SER A 123 -6.79 10.43 13.95
C SER A 123 -6.75 8.89 13.96
N ASN A 124 -6.51 8.25 12.81
CA ASN A 124 -6.27 6.82 12.70
C ASN A 124 -4.85 6.40 13.08
N THR A 125 -3.94 7.35 13.34
CA THR A 125 -2.58 7.04 13.81
C THR A 125 -2.63 6.40 15.20
N THR A 126 -2.03 5.23 15.34
CA THR A 126 -2.00 4.46 16.58
C THR A 126 -0.59 4.33 17.16
N ALA A 127 -0.47 3.82 18.38
CA ALA A 127 0.83 3.45 18.93
C ALA A 127 1.52 2.37 18.09
N HIS A 128 0.73 1.47 17.47
CA HIS A 128 1.25 0.44 16.56
C HIS A 128 1.79 1.06 15.28
N SER A 129 1.13 2.08 14.71
CA SER A 129 1.66 2.84 13.55
C SER A 129 3.08 3.35 13.82
N HIS A 130 3.31 3.92 15.00
CA HIS A 130 4.65 4.40 15.39
C HIS A 130 5.64 3.26 15.64
N ALA A 131 5.20 2.14 16.22
CA ALA A 131 6.06 0.97 16.43
C ALA A 131 6.51 0.37 15.09
N VAL A 132 5.61 0.25 14.12
CA VAL A 132 5.93 -0.20 12.76
C VAL A 132 6.89 0.77 12.07
N ALA A 133 6.65 2.08 12.18
CA ALA A 133 7.56 3.10 11.65
C ALA A 133 8.97 2.99 12.28
N ALA A 134 9.06 2.78 13.59
CA ALA A 134 10.32 2.59 14.28
C ALA A 134 11.07 1.33 13.78
N ALA A 135 10.34 0.23 13.54
CA ALA A 135 10.92 -0.99 12.96
C ALA A 135 11.45 -0.72 11.53
N CYS A 136 10.71 0.04 10.72
CA CYS A 136 11.15 0.43 9.38
C CYS A 136 12.45 1.26 9.42
N LEU A 137 12.54 2.26 10.29
CA LEU A 137 13.75 3.07 10.46
C LEU A 137 14.93 2.22 10.95
N THR A 138 14.67 1.25 11.84
CA THR A 138 15.69 0.31 12.32
C THR A 138 16.21 -0.59 11.19
N ALA A 139 15.38 -0.89 10.18
CA ALA A 139 15.80 -1.64 8.99
C ALA A 139 16.69 -0.82 8.03
N GLY A 140 16.89 0.48 8.30
CA GLY A 140 17.86 1.34 7.62
C GLY A 140 17.33 2.23 6.51
N ILE A 141 16.01 2.46 6.46
CA ILE A 141 15.42 3.42 5.49
C ILE A 141 15.64 4.88 5.93
N ASP A 142 15.60 5.81 4.98
CA ASP A 142 15.54 7.24 5.25
C ASP A 142 14.08 7.73 5.24
N GLY A 143 13.41 7.65 6.40
CA GLY A 143 12.04 8.10 6.55
C GLY A 143 11.84 9.60 6.28
N GLY A 144 12.88 10.41 6.51
CA GLY A 144 12.85 11.85 6.22
C GLY A 144 12.81 12.14 4.72
N GLU A 145 13.64 11.44 3.94
CA GLU A 145 13.61 11.53 2.47
C GLU A 145 12.28 11.03 1.89
N ILE A 146 11.77 9.90 2.38
CA ILE A 146 10.48 9.35 1.97
C ILE A 146 9.35 10.37 2.23
N ASN A 147 9.27 10.92 3.43
CA ASN A 147 8.22 11.87 3.79
C ASN A 147 8.32 13.17 2.98
N ARG A 148 9.54 13.69 2.75
CA ARG A 148 9.75 14.85 1.89
C ARG A 148 9.25 14.58 0.47
N ALA A 149 9.61 13.42 -0.10
CA ALA A 149 9.16 13.05 -1.43
C ALA A 149 7.63 12.90 -1.52
N LEU A 150 6.99 12.35 -0.49
CA LEU A 150 5.55 12.11 -0.47
C LEU A 150 4.71 13.37 -0.24
N PHE A 151 5.10 14.21 0.72
CA PHE A 151 4.22 15.25 1.25
C PHE A 151 4.70 16.68 0.97
N GLU A 152 5.98 16.89 0.73
CA GLU A 152 6.55 18.23 0.57
C GLU A 152 6.92 18.54 -0.88
N THR A 153 7.14 17.51 -1.71
CA THR A 153 7.49 17.69 -3.13
C THR A 153 6.25 17.84 -3.98
N LYS A 154 6.11 18.99 -4.63
CA LYS A 154 5.03 19.27 -5.57
C LYS A 154 5.56 19.36 -7.00
N THR A 155 4.82 18.79 -7.94
CA THR A 155 5.10 18.97 -9.37
C THR A 155 4.64 20.34 -9.85
N MET A 156 5.26 20.90 -10.89
CA MET A 156 4.83 22.17 -11.48
C MET A 156 3.35 22.18 -11.90
N PRO A 157 2.80 21.12 -12.55
CA PRO A 157 1.37 21.07 -12.85
C PRO A 157 0.48 21.16 -11.62
N ARG A 158 0.85 20.47 -10.51
CA ARG A 158 0.11 20.57 -9.25
C ARG A 158 0.15 21.98 -8.67
N PHE A 159 1.32 22.61 -8.70
CA PHE A 159 1.48 23.99 -8.22
C PHE A 159 0.64 24.97 -9.03
N GLN A 160 0.61 24.81 -10.36
CA GLN A 160 -0.23 25.63 -11.25
C GLN A 160 -1.73 25.42 -10.98
N MET A 161 -2.15 24.19 -10.74
CA MET A 161 -3.53 23.88 -10.40
C MET A 161 -3.94 24.53 -9.06
N GLU A 162 -3.09 24.39 -8.03
CA GLU A 162 -3.34 25.04 -6.73
C GLU A 162 -3.50 26.56 -6.89
N ARG A 163 -2.66 27.22 -7.73
CA ARG A 163 -2.81 28.66 -8.02
C ARG A 163 -4.18 28.97 -8.63
N ILE A 164 -4.64 28.20 -9.61
CA ILE A 164 -5.96 28.41 -10.23
C ILE A 164 -7.06 28.28 -9.18
N VAL A 165 -6.98 27.28 -8.30
CA VAL A 165 -7.96 27.10 -7.22
C VAL A 165 -7.96 28.33 -6.31
N PHE A 166 -6.80 28.81 -5.85
CA PHE A 166 -6.72 30.00 -4.99
C PHE A 166 -7.28 31.26 -5.68
N ASP A 167 -6.99 31.43 -6.97
CA ASP A 167 -7.47 32.59 -7.76
C ASP A 167 -9.00 32.58 -7.98
N THR A 168 -9.65 31.41 -7.84
CA THR A 168 -11.09 31.22 -8.06
C THR A 168 -11.89 31.00 -6.76
N MET A 169 -11.22 31.00 -5.59
CA MET A 169 -11.91 30.85 -4.30
C MET A 169 -12.72 32.11 -3.99
N GLU A 170 -13.99 31.89 -3.62
CA GLU A 170 -14.87 32.90 -3.02
C GLU A 170 -14.99 32.62 -1.51
N PHE A 171 -14.95 33.69 -0.68
CA PHE A 171 -15.03 33.62 0.78
C PHE A 171 -16.30 34.28 1.29
#